data_0d0d1c8be137f1190c080266effa9a67
#
_entry.id   0d0d1c8be137f1190c080266effa9a67
#
_cell.length_a   1.000
_cell.length_b   1.000
_cell.length_c   1.000
_cell.angle_alpha   90.00
_cell.angle_beta   90.00
_cell.angle_gamma   90.00
#
_symmetry.space_group_name_H-M   'P 1'
#
loop_
_entity.id
_entity.type
_entity.pdbx_description
1 polymer ?
#
loop_
_entity_poly.entity_id
_entity_poly.type
_entity_poly.pdbx_seq_one_letter_code
_entity_poly.pdbx_strand_id
1 'polypeptide(L)'
;MSDISLSSPGGRETLILASKSAARRAMLENAGVPFEVRVAGVDEDAIKAVSTDLDPAGLAVRLAEAKALAVSRDDETAWVLGSDQTLAFDGGLISKAKSLDAARERLKSMRGRIHHLHSGAALAVKGEIVWSGVDTVEMRMRDFSDPFLDAYLAAEGEALLACVGSYRLEGMGSQLFAAIDGDYFTVLGLPLWPVLAELRRAGVLSA
;
A
#
# COMPACT_ATOMS: atom_id res chain seq x y z
N MET A 1 -24.91 -13.27 33.64
CA MET A 1 -24.46 -13.20 32.23
C MET A 1 -25.31 -12.11 31.61
N SER A 2 -24.79 -10.90 31.57
CA SER A 2 -25.52 -9.72 31.08
C SER A 2 -25.01 -9.42 29.70
N ASP A 3 -25.89 -9.54 28.70
CA ASP A 3 -25.67 -9.12 27.34
C ASP A 3 -25.43 -7.59 27.33
N ILE A 4 -24.19 -7.20 27.05
CA ILE A 4 -23.88 -5.81 26.73
C ILE A 4 -24.27 -5.61 25.27
N SER A 5 -25.51 -5.25 25.04
CA SER A 5 -26.00 -4.72 23.77
C SER A 5 -25.37 -3.34 23.56
N LEU A 6 -24.33 -3.26 22.74
CA LEU A 6 -23.78 -2.00 22.24
C LEU A 6 -24.72 -1.46 21.16
N SER A 7 -25.77 -0.76 21.60
CA SER A 7 -26.58 0.06 20.71
C SER A 7 -25.79 1.31 20.32
N SER A 8 -25.32 1.37 19.06
CA SER A 8 -24.73 2.55 18.47
C SER A 8 -25.80 3.59 18.14
N PRO A 9 -25.73 4.80 18.65
CA PRO A 9 -26.53 5.91 18.16
C PRO A 9 -25.77 6.58 16.99
N GLY A 10 -26.36 6.56 15.82
CA GLY A 10 -25.84 7.23 14.62
C GLY A 10 -25.38 6.22 13.58
N GLY A 11 -25.88 6.34 12.35
CA GLY A 11 -25.47 5.49 11.24
C GLY A 11 -23.95 5.49 11.12
N ARG A 12 -23.34 4.30 11.15
CA ARG A 12 -21.90 4.15 10.91
C ARG A 12 -21.60 4.69 9.52
N GLU A 13 -20.74 5.69 9.46
CA GLU A 13 -20.23 6.17 8.18
C GLU A 13 -19.52 5.01 7.47
N THR A 14 -19.93 4.74 6.23
CA THR A 14 -19.37 3.63 5.44
C THR A 14 -17.96 4.01 4.99
N LEU A 15 -16.99 3.13 5.24
CA LEU A 15 -15.64 3.25 4.68
C LEU A 15 -15.55 2.43 3.40
N ILE A 16 -14.98 3.03 2.36
CA ILE A 16 -14.67 2.36 1.10
C ILE A 16 -13.15 2.33 0.92
N LEU A 17 -12.59 1.14 0.67
CA LEU A 17 -11.20 0.98 0.24
C LEU A 17 -11.12 1.06 -1.29
N ALA A 18 -10.52 2.13 -1.80
CA ALA A 18 -10.31 2.36 -3.24
C ALA A 18 -9.06 1.64 -3.76
N SER A 19 -8.94 0.32 -3.54
CA SER A 19 -7.74 -0.46 -3.90
C SER A 19 -8.07 -1.91 -4.25
N LYS A 20 -7.34 -2.47 -5.23
CA LYS A 20 -7.37 -3.91 -5.58
C LYS A 20 -6.42 -4.76 -4.73
N SER A 21 -5.56 -4.15 -3.92
CA SER A 21 -4.51 -4.85 -3.18
C SER A 21 -5.08 -5.81 -2.14
N ALA A 22 -4.76 -7.09 -2.28
CA ALA A 22 -5.13 -8.11 -1.29
C ALA A 22 -4.45 -7.84 0.07
N ALA A 23 -3.20 -7.36 0.08
CA ALA A 23 -2.48 -7.04 1.32
C ALA A 23 -3.16 -5.90 2.08
N ARG A 24 -3.55 -4.80 1.40
CA ARG A 24 -4.27 -3.69 2.04
C ARG A 24 -5.62 -4.10 2.61
N ARG A 25 -6.35 -4.94 1.86
CA ARG A 25 -7.61 -5.52 2.36
C ARG A 25 -7.36 -6.33 3.62
N ALA A 26 -6.42 -7.27 3.59
CA ALA A 26 -6.11 -8.11 4.74
C ALA A 26 -5.66 -7.31 5.97
N MET A 27 -4.90 -6.22 5.79
CA MET A 27 -4.50 -5.34 6.90
C MET A 27 -5.70 -4.70 7.59
N LEU A 28 -6.66 -4.16 6.83
CA LEU A 28 -7.87 -3.55 7.41
C LEU A 28 -8.80 -4.59 8.03
N GLU A 29 -8.98 -5.75 7.39
CA GLU A 29 -9.75 -6.89 7.93
C GLU A 29 -9.18 -7.37 9.27
N ASN A 30 -7.87 -7.60 9.33
CA ASN A 30 -7.17 -8.04 10.54
C ASN A 30 -7.18 -6.97 11.65
N ALA A 31 -7.26 -5.69 11.28
CA ALA A 31 -7.43 -4.59 12.22
C ALA A 31 -8.89 -4.40 12.68
N GLY A 32 -9.83 -5.22 12.20
CA GLY A 32 -11.25 -5.15 12.54
C GLY A 32 -11.96 -3.90 12.00
N VAL A 33 -11.41 -3.27 10.95
CA VAL A 33 -12.02 -2.11 10.31
C VAL A 33 -13.13 -2.59 9.37
N PRO A 34 -14.39 -2.15 9.54
CA PRO A 34 -15.44 -2.44 8.57
C PRO A 34 -15.29 -1.56 7.32
N PHE A 35 -15.29 -2.15 6.14
CA PHE A 35 -15.18 -1.42 4.87
C PHE A 35 -15.78 -2.22 3.71
N GLU A 36 -16.08 -1.49 2.64
CA GLU A 36 -16.37 -2.04 1.31
C GLU A 36 -15.17 -1.85 0.38
N VAL A 37 -15.09 -2.62 -0.70
CA VAL A 37 -14.06 -2.44 -1.73
C VAL A 37 -14.69 -1.91 -3.00
N ARG A 38 -14.17 -0.77 -3.48
CA ARG A 38 -14.47 -0.25 -4.84
C ARG A 38 -13.17 0.06 -5.54
N VAL A 39 -13.04 -0.41 -6.77
CA VAL A 39 -11.84 -0.19 -7.55
C VAL A 39 -11.88 1.18 -8.19
N ALA A 40 -10.90 2.02 -7.89
CA ALA A 40 -10.71 3.29 -8.59
C ALA A 40 -10.26 3.04 -10.03
N GLY A 41 -11.00 3.56 -11.00
CA GLY A 41 -10.65 3.53 -12.42
C GLY A 41 -9.64 4.63 -12.79
N VAL A 42 -8.47 4.66 -12.14
CA VAL A 42 -7.46 5.70 -12.31
C VAL A 42 -6.38 5.24 -13.28
N ASP A 43 -6.02 6.08 -14.25
CA ASP A 43 -4.85 5.90 -15.11
C ASP A 43 -3.59 6.38 -14.34
N GLU A 44 -2.95 5.42 -13.65
CA GLU A 44 -1.75 5.69 -12.86
C GLU A 44 -0.57 6.14 -13.73
N ASP A 45 -0.47 5.65 -14.96
CA ASP A 45 0.64 5.99 -15.85
C ASP A 45 0.50 7.43 -16.37
N ALA A 46 -0.71 7.88 -16.66
CA ALA A 46 -0.97 9.27 -17.00
C ALA A 46 -0.62 10.23 -15.82
N ILE A 47 -0.96 9.84 -14.59
CA ILE A 47 -0.61 10.63 -13.39
C ILE A 47 0.91 10.71 -13.23
N LYS A 48 1.63 9.60 -13.34
CA LYS A 48 3.10 9.57 -13.26
C LYS A 48 3.75 10.45 -14.32
N ALA A 49 3.21 10.44 -15.54
CA ALA A 49 3.75 11.22 -16.65
C ALA A 49 3.69 12.75 -16.42
N VAL A 50 2.69 13.23 -15.67
CA VAL A 50 2.52 14.66 -15.35
C VAL A 50 3.04 15.06 -13.97
N SER A 51 3.57 14.12 -13.20
CA SER A 51 4.06 14.34 -11.81
C SER A 51 5.58 14.16 -11.73
N THR A 52 6.31 14.61 -12.74
CA THR A 52 7.76 14.43 -12.85
C THR A 52 8.57 15.30 -11.89
N ASP A 53 7.95 16.27 -11.28
CA ASP A 53 8.49 17.17 -10.24
C ASP A 53 8.37 16.60 -8.83
N LEU A 54 7.60 15.54 -8.65
CA LEU A 54 7.43 14.90 -7.36
C LEU A 54 8.53 13.85 -7.10
N ASP A 55 9.00 13.82 -5.86
CA ASP A 55 9.80 12.70 -5.38
C ASP A 55 8.95 11.42 -5.25
N PRO A 56 9.57 10.25 -5.04
CA PRO A 56 8.83 8.99 -4.90
C PRO A 56 7.77 9.00 -3.80
N ALA A 57 8.01 9.68 -2.68
CA ALA A 57 7.06 9.78 -1.58
C ALA A 57 5.85 10.65 -1.95
N GLY A 58 6.10 11.83 -2.54
CA GLY A 58 5.05 12.71 -3.04
C GLY A 58 4.20 12.05 -4.13
N LEU A 59 4.82 11.26 -5.00
CA LEU A 59 4.10 10.49 -6.02
C LEU A 59 3.18 9.43 -5.40
N ALA A 60 3.60 8.74 -4.33
CA ALA A 60 2.75 7.77 -3.62
C ALA A 60 1.51 8.44 -3.04
N VAL A 61 1.66 9.64 -2.45
CA VAL A 61 0.53 10.46 -1.95
C VAL A 61 -0.39 10.85 -3.10
N ARG A 62 0.18 11.40 -4.18
CA ARG A 62 -0.61 11.86 -5.34
C ARG A 62 -1.46 10.76 -5.95
N LEU A 63 -0.92 9.54 -6.07
CA LEU A 63 -1.65 8.38 -6.55
C LEU A 63 -2.73 7.92 -5.55
N ALA A 64 -2.45 7.98 -4.25
CA ALA A 64 -3.42 7.68 -3.21
C ALA A 64 -4.60 8.65 -3.25
N GLU A 65 -4.35 9.96 -3.35
CA GLU A 65 -5.36 11.01 -3.47
C GLU A 65 -6.23 10.82 -4.72
N ALA A 66 -5.61 10.55 -5.87
CA ALA A 66 -6.34 10.32 -7.11
C ALA A 66 -7.30 9.13 -7.00
N LYS A 67 -6.87 8.03 -6.35
CA LYS A 67 -7.71 6.86 -6.10
C LYS A 67 -8.87 7.17 -5.15
N ALA A 68 -8.60 7.91 -4.07
CA ALA A 68 -9.64 8.31 -3.12
C ALA A 68 -10.70 9.21 -3.79
N LEU A 69 -10.25 10.23 -4.53
CA LEU A 69 -11.14 11.17 -5.22
C LEU A 69 -11.98 10.50 -6.32
N ALA A 70 -11.40 9.57 -7.09
CA ALA A 70 -12.11 8.89 -8.15
C ALA A 70 -13.36 8.14 -7.66
N VAL A 71 -13.30 7.55 -6.45
CA VAL A 71 -14.41 6.83 -5.85
C VAL A 71 -15.31 7.78 -5.05
N SER A 72 -14.75 8.77 -4.34
CA SER A 72 -15.51 9.68 -3.48
C SER A 72 -16.43 10.63 -4.27
N ARG A 73 -16.14 10.90 -5.54
CA ARG A 73 -17.01 11.71 -6.41
C ARG A 73 -18.30 10.99 -6.79
N ASP A 74 -18.28 9.66 -6.78
CA ASP A 74 -19.43 8.82 -7.12
C ASP A 74 -20.28 8.45 -5.88
N ASP A 75 -19.80 8.81 -4.66
CA ASP A 75 -20.47 8.51 -3.40
C ASP A 75 -20.22 9.63 -2.37
N GLU A 76 -21.19 10.55 -2.27
CA GLU A 76 -21.08 11.72 -1.39
C GLU A 76 -21.22 11.40 0.11
N THR A 77 -21.60 10.18 0.46
CA THR A 77 -21.88 9.80 1.86
C THR A 77 -20.77 8.96 2.50
N ALA A 78 -19.95 8.30 1.68
CA ALA A 78 -18.92 7.40 2.15
C ALA A 78 -17.58 8.11 2.37
N TRP A 79 -16.85 7.65 3.38
CA TRP A 79 -15.43 7.91 3.53
C TRP A 79 -14.66 6.98 2.59
N VAL A 80 -13.71 7.50 1.84
CA VAL A 80 -12.95 6.72 0.87
C VAL A 80 -11.47 6.75 1.21
N LEU A 81 -10.91 5.58 1.44
CA LEU A 81 -9.47 5.38 1.63
C LEU A 81 -8.82 4.99 0.31
N GLY A 82 -8.01 5.88 -0.24
CA GLY A 82 -7.08 5.61 -1.33
C GLY A 82 -5.70 5.27 -0.78
N SER A 83 -4.95 4.41 -1.47
CA SER A 83 -3.55 4.13 -1.12
C SER A 83 -2.76 3.67 -2.33
N ASP A 84 -1.49 4.09 -2.37
CA ASP A 84 -0.51 3.64 -3.35
C ASP A 84 0.86 3.43 -2.73
N GLN A 85 1.70 2.66 -3.42
CA GLN A 85 3.07 2.41 -2.98
C GLN A 85 4.04 2.59 -4.14
N THR A 86 5.09 3.36 -3.90
CA THR A 86 6.23 3.50 -4.82
C THR A 86 7.48 2.84 -4.24
N LEU A 87 8.38 2.42 -5.10
CA LEU A 87 9.70 1.92 -4.75
C LEU A 87 10.76 2.81 -5.38
N ALA A 88 11.65 3.34 -4.55
CA ALA A 88 12.82 4.10 -4.96
C ALA A 88 14.08 3.26 -4.82
N PHE A 89 14.85 3.15 -5.89
CA PHE A 89 16.12 2.44 -5.91
C PHE A 89 17.09 3.16 -6.84
N ASP A 90 18.32 3.40 -6.36
CA ASP A 90 19.39 4.03 -7.16
C ASP A 90 19.02 5.41 -7.73
N GLY A 91 18.24 6.18 -6.96
CA GLY A 91 17.77 7.51 -7.36
C GLY A 91 16.59 7.51 -8.36
N GLY A 92 16.08 6.33 -8.73
CA GLY A 92 14.96 6.20 -9.67
C GLY A 92 13.76 5.47 -9.09
N LEU A 93 12.60 5.66 -9.74
CA LEU A 93 11.38 4.90 -9.47
C LEU A 93 11.43 3.54 -10.16
N ILE A 94 11.03 2.51 -9.44
CA ILE A 94 10.88 1.17 -9.97
C ILE A 94 9.39 0.88 -10.19
N SER A 95 9.02 0.45 -11.39
CA SER A 95 7.66 -0.03 -11.72
C SER A 95 7.55 -1.53 -11.54
N LYS A 96 6.33 -2.08 -11.43
CA LYS A 96 6.10 -3.53 -11.32
C LYS A 96 6.76 -4.31 -12.47
N ALA A 97 7.31 -5.47 -12.16
CA ALA A 97 7.88 -6.36 -13.17
C ALA A 97 6.77 -6.91 -14.09
N LYS A 98 7.06 -7.01 -15.38
CA LYS A 98 6.10 -7.52 -16.38
C LYS A 98 6.24 -9.02 -16.62
N SER A 99 7.29 -9.66 -16.09
CA SER A 99 7.55 -11.09 -16.19
C SER A 99 8.41 -11.55 -15.00
N LEU A 100 8.48 -12.87 -14.78
CA LEU A 100 9.36 -13.45 -13.75
C LEU A 100 10.85 -13.21 -14.08
N ASP A 101 11.24 -13.17 -15.35
CA ASP A 101 12.59 -12.81 -15.74
C ASP A 101 12.93 -11.37 -15.36
N ALA A 102 12.02 -10.44 -15.61
CA ALA A 102 12.18 -9.05 -15.19
C ALA A 102 12.23 -8.91 -13.65
N ALA A 103 11.44 -9.71 -12.92
CA ALA A 103 11.48 -9.78 -11.47
C ALA A 103 12.84 -10.32 -10.97
N ARG A 104 13.37 -11.37 -11.62
CA ARG A 104 14.69 -11.94 -11.33
C ARG A 104 15.81 -10.91 -11.48
N GLU A 105 15.87 -10.23 -12.61
CA GLU A 105 16.90 -9.21 -12.86
C GLU A 105 16.79 -8.04 -11.88
N ARG A 106 15.59 -7.62 -11.52
CA ARG A 106 15.36 -6.61 -10.47
C ARG A 106 15.93 -7.07 -9.13
N LEU A 107 15.56 -8.26 -8.65
CA LEU A 107 16.03 -8.78 -7.37
C LEU A 107 17.56 -8.93 -7.36
N LYS A 108 18.17 -9.34 -8.49
CA LYS A 108 19.63 -9.35 -8.64
C LYS A 108 20.25 -7.97 -8.54
N SER A 109 19.64 -6.96 -9.16
CA SER A 109 20.16 -5.59 -9.11
C SER A 109 20.08 -4.97 -7.70
N MET A 110 19.09 -5.36 -6.90
CA MET A 110 18.90 -4.89 -5.52
C MET A 110 19.65 -5.72 -4.47
N ARG A 111 20.20 -6.89 -4.84
CA ARG A 111 20.95 -7.78 -3.96
C ARG A 111 22.07 -7.05 -3.23
N GLY A 112 22.14 -7.20 -1.89
CA GLY A 112 23.15 -6.55 -1.05
C GLY A 112 23.03 -5.04 -0.93
N ARG A 113 21.95 -4.44 -1.45
CA ARG A 113 21.78 -2.99 -1.54
C ARG A 113 20.54 -2.51 -0.77
N ILE A 114 20.44 -1.21 -0.63
CA ILE A 114 19.33 -0.53 0.04
C ILE A 114 18.38 0.03 -1.02
N HIS A 115 17.08 -0.06 -0.73
CA HIS A 115 16.03 0.64 -1.45
C HIS A 115 14.95 1.10 -0.48
N HIS A 116 14.05 1.96 -0.93
CA HIS A 116 12.99 2.53 -0.09
C HIS A 116 11.62 2.22 -0.67
N LEU A 117 10.69 1.89 0.22
CA LEU A 117 9.26 1.84 -0.07
C LEU A 117 8.59 3.06 0.54
N HIS A 118 7.75 3.73 -0.24
CA HIS A 118 6.92 4.84 0.22
C HIS A 118 5.46 4.45 0.05
N SER A 119 4.72 4.33 1.15
CA SER A 119 3.31 4.01 1.13
C SER A 119 2.49 5.24 1.43
N GLY A 120 1.81 5.77 0.41
CA GLY A 120 0.89 6.88 0.51
C GLY A 120 -0.53 6.41 0.85
N ALA A 121 -1.23 7.19 1.65
CA ALA A 121 -2.65 7.02 1.92
C ALA A 121 -3.36 8.37 1.90
N ALA A 122 -4.64 8.36 1.51
CA ALA A 122 -5.49 9.54 1.52
C ALA A 122 -6.92 9.17 1.89
N LEU A 123 -7.57 10.02 2.68
CA LEU A 123 -8.99 9.95 2.97
C LEU A 123 -9.72 11.06 2.22
N ALA A 124 -10.79 10.70 1.53
CA ALA A 124 -11.69 11.62 0.86
C ALA A 124 -13.14 11.41 1.32
N VAL A 125 -13.90 12.49 1.33
CA VAL A 125 -15.36 12.49 1.55
C VAL A 125 -15.96 13.60 0.70
N LYS A 126 -17.12 13.37 0.11
CA LYS A 126 -17.83 14.36 -0.75
C LYS A 126 -16.97 14.91 -1.89
N GLY A 127 -16.10 14.09 -2.46
CA GLY A 127 -15.20 14.49 -3.55
C GLY A 127 -14.02 15.37 -3.16
N GLU A 128 -13.75 15.54 -1.86
CA GLU A 128 -12.63 16.35 -1.35
C GLU A 128 -11.67 15.52 -0.51
N ILE A 129 -10.38 15.79 -0.61
CA ILE A 129 -9.35 15.19 0.27
C ILE A 129 -9.41 15.89 1.62
N VAL A 130 -9.62 15.11 2.67
CA VAL A 130 -9.64 15.61 4.06
C VAL A 130 -8.37 15.27 4.83
N TRP A 131 -7.63 14.29 4.36
CA TRP A 131 -6.33 13.93 4.90
C TRP A 131 -5.51 13.17 3.86
N SER A 132 -4.21 13.37 3.85
CA SER A 132 -3.26 12.51 3.16
C SER A 132 -1.93 12.44 3.92
N GLY A 133 -1.20 11.35 3.72
CA GLY A 133 0.09 11.13 4.37
C GLY A 133 0.88 10.02 3.67
N VAL A 134 2.16 9.95 3.99
CA VAL A 134 3.08 8.94 3.50
C VAL A 134 3.95 8.44 4.63
N ASP A 135 4.26 7.16 4.60
CA ASP A 135 5.28 6.58 5.45
C ASP A 135 6.33 5.86 4.59
N THR A 136 7.58 5.86 5.06
CA THR A 136 8.75 5.39 4.31
C THR A 136 9.48 4.33 5.11
N VAL A 137 9.90 3.26 4.42
CA VAL A 137 10.70 2.18 5.00
C VAL A 137 11.98 1.99 4.19
N GLU A 138 13.12 1.92 4.89
CA GLU A 138 14.38 1.47 4.30
C GLU A 138 14.43 -0.07 4.31
N MET A 139 14.68 -0.64 3.16
CA MET A 139 14.76 -2.07 2.92
C MET A 139 16.19 -2.43 2.55
N ARG A 140 16.89 -3.17 3.42
CA ARG A 140 18.27 -3.62 3.18
C ARG A 140 18.26 -5.09 2.76
N MET A 141 18.51 -5.35 1.48
CA MET A 141 18.62 -6.72 1.00
C MET A 141 19.94 -7.36 1.45
N ARG A 142 19.90 -8.66 1.76
CA ARG A 142 21.11 -9.45 1.98
C ARG A 142 21.75 -9.84 0.65
N ASP A 143 23.00 -10.24 0.69
CA ASP A 143 23.69 -10.85 -0.45
C ASP A 143 23.31 -12.34 -0.54
N PHE A 144 22.21 -12.62 -1.24
CA PHE A 144 21.69 -13.97 -1.45
C PHE A 144 22.27 -14.59 -2.74
N SER A 145 22.39 -15.93 -2.78
CA SER A 145 22.91 -16.66 -3.95
C SER A 145 21.90 -16.78 -5.09
N ASP A 146 22.36 -17.04 -6.31
CA ASP A 146 21.49 -17.32 -7.45
C ASP A 146 20.61 -18.57 -7.24
N PRO A 147 21.11 -19.70 -6.67
CA PRO A 147 20.26 -20.84 -6.36
C PRO A 147 19.14 -20.52 -5.37
N PHE A 148 19.38 -19.63 -4.38
CA PHE A 148 18.32 -19.16 -3.49
C PHE A 148 17.28 -18.34 -4.25
N LEU A 149 17.73 -17.43 -5.12
CA LEU A 149 16.82 -16.61 -5.94
C LEU A 149 15.95 -17.48 -6.84
N ASP A 150 16.53 -18.48 -7.49
CA ASP A 150 15.80 -19.41 -8.36
C ASP A 150 14.74 -20.21 -7.58
N ALA A 151 15.09 -20.69 -6.38
CA ALA A 151 14.13 -21.37 -5.50
C ALA A 151 13.01 -20.42 -5.03
N TYR A 152 13.34 -19.15 -4.72
CA TYR A 152 12.38 -18.13 -4.33
C TYR A 152 11.38 -17.84 -5.46
N LEU A 153 11.86 -17.60 -6.68
CA LEU A 153 11.01 -17.35 -7.85
C LEU A 153 10.10 -18.55 -8.16
N ALA A 154 10.63 -19.77 -8.04
CA ALA A 154 9.84 -20.98 -8.23
C ALA A 154 8.74 -21.16 -7.19
N ALA A 155 9.00 -20.78 -5.94
CA ALA A 155 8.04 -20.89 -4.84
C ALA A 155 6.92 -19.86 -4.90
N GLU A 156 7.25 -18.59 -5.20
CA GLU A 156 6.29 -17.48 -5.16
C GLU A 156 5.58 -17.23 -6.51
N GLY A 157 6.24 -17.56 -7.62
CA GLY A 157 5.67 -17.51 -8.96
C GLY A 157 5.14 -16.13 -9.36
N GLU A 158 4.04 -16.12 -10.10
CA GLU A 158 3.43 -14.90 -10.65
C GLU A 158 2.87 -13.93 -9.58
N ALA A 159 2.69 -14.38 -8.32
CA ALA A 159 2.28 -13.50 -7.24
C ALA A 159 3.26 -12.32 -7.06
N LEU A 160 4.53 -12.49 -7.42
CA LEU A 160 5.56 -11.45 -7.37
C LEU A 160 5.30 -10.28 -8.31
N LEU A 161 4.57 -10.49 -9.41
CA LEU A 161 4.27 -9.46 -10.40
C LEU A 161 3.24 -8.44 -9.89
N ALA A 162 2.49 -8.79 -8.84
CA ALA A 162 1.60 -7.87 -8.16
C ALA A 162 2.35 -6.87 -7.26
N CYS A 163 3.58 -7.18 -6.84
CA CYS A 163 4.39 -6.40 -5.91
C CYS A 163 5.40 -5.51 -6.66
N VAL A 164 5.50 -4.23 -6.26
CA VAL A 164 6.44 -3.28 -6.91
C VAL A 164 7.89 -3.72 -6.76
N GLY A 165 8.27 -4.32 -5.62
CA GLY A 165 9.61 -4.84 -5.35
C GLY A 165 9.88 -6.24 -5.88
N SER A 166 8.87 -6.92 -6.42
CA SER A 166 8.94 -8.35 -6.79
C SER A 166 9.28 -9.25 -5.60
N TYR A 167 8.78 -8.89 -4.40
CA TYR A 167 8.91 -9.70 -3.18
C TYR A 167 7.66 -9.56 -2.29
N ARG A 168 7.47 -10.57 -1.45
CA ARG A 168 6.39 -10.63 -0.46
C ARG A 168 7.00 -10.91 0.91
N LEU A 169 6.92 -9.92 1.80
CA LEU A 169 7.54 -10.01 3.13
C LEU A 169 6.82 -11.00 4.04
N GLU A 170 5.54 -11.19 3.85
CA GLU A 170 4.68 -12.13 4.56
C GLU A 170 4.92 -13.61 4.20
N GLY A 171 5.78 -13.87 3.22
CA GLY A 171 6.16 -15.19 2.75
C GLY A 171 7.67 -15.43 2.77
N MET A 172 8.14 -16.26 1.84
CA MET A 172 9.58 -16.59 1.69
C MET A 172 10.43 -15.35 1.38
N GLY A 173 9.82 -14.28 0.88
CA GLY A 173 10.50 -13.01 0.63
C GLY A 173 11.11 -12.35 1.86
N SER A 174 10.67 -12.69 3.08
CA SER A 174 11.33 -12.25 4.31
C SER A 174 12.81 -12.65 4.37
N GLN A 175 13.19 -13.75 3.74
CA GLN A 175 14.57 -14.23 3.66
C GLN A 175 15.47 -13.41 2.70
N LEU A 176 14.91 -12.51 1.91
CA LEU A 176 15.70 -11.63 1.02
C LEU A 176 16.37 -10.48 1.78
N PHE A 177 15.96 -10.18 3.01
CA PHE A 177 16.38 -8.99 3.73
C PHE A 177 17.35 -9.30 4.87
N ALA A 178 18.32 -8.40 5.04
CA ALA A 178 19.23 -8.36 6.20
C ALA A 178 18.65 -7.49 7.33
N ALA A 179 17.96 -6.41 6.97
CA ALA A 179 17.31 -5.49 7.92
C ALA A 179 16.19 -4.71 7.23
N ILE A 180 15.27 -4.23 8.04
CA ILE A 180 14.19 -3.33 7.66
C ILE A 180 14.15 -2.24 8.72
N ASP A 181 14.20 -0.97 8.29
CA ASP A 181 14.08 0.20 9.17
C ASP A 181 12.80 0.95 8.81
N GLY A 182 11.78 0.80 9.65
CA GLY A 182 10.43 1.35 9.47
C GLY A 182 9.33 0.37 9.85
N ASP A 183 8.09 0.74 9.51
CA ASP A 183 6.89 0.02 9.91
C ASP A 183 6.55 -1.13 8.95
N TYR A 184 6.18 -2.28 9.52
CA TYR A 184 5.80 -3.50 8.78
C TYR A 184 4.61 -3.28 7.84
N PHE A 185 3.58 -2.56 8.29
CA PHE A 185 2.39 -2.29 7.47
C PHE A 185 2.71 -1.39 6.28
N THR A 186 3.67 -0.47 6.45
CA THR A 186 4.18 0.35 5.36
C THR A 186 4.86 -0.50 4.30
N VAL A 187 5.61 -1.55 4.67
CA VAL A 187 6.16 -2.51 3.69
C VAL A 187 5.04 -3.20 2.90
N LEU A 188 3.93 -3.56 3.55
CA LEU A 188 2.78 -4.20 2.91
C LEU A 188 1.91 -3.23 2.08
N GLY A 189 2.23 -1.94 2.10
CA GLY A 189 1.66 -0.93 1.20
C GLY A 189 0.56 -0.05 1.78
N LEU A 190 0.42 0.01 3.10
CA LEU A 190 -0.50 0.92 3.79
C LEU A 190 0.13 1.41 5.09
N PRO A 191 0.26 2.72 5.34
CA PRO A 191 0.66 3.27 6.64
C PRO A 191 -0.49 3.12 7.64
N LEU A 192 -0.66 1.91 8.19
CA LEU A 192 -1.87 1.53 8.92
C LEU A 192 -2.11 2.38 10.16
N TRP A 193 -1.07 2.69 10.94
CA TRP A 193 -1.24 3.44 12.19
C TRP A 193 -1.79 4.86 11.98
N PRO A 194 -1.23 5.69 11.07
CA PRO A 194 -1.83 6.97 10.74
C PRO A 194 -3.25 6.85 10.19
N VAL A 195 -3.51 5.87 9.31
CA VAL A 195 -4.85 5.64 8.77
C VAL A 195 -5.86 5.34 9.87
N LEU A 196 -5.55 4.44 10.82
CA LEU A 196 -6.44 4.13 11.95
C LEU A 196 -6.66 5.35 12.85
N ALA A 197 -5.65 6.20 13.05
CA ALA A 197 -5.78 7.44 13.81
C ALA A 197 -6.75 8.41 13.14
N GLU A 198 -6.64 8.57 11.81
CA GLU A 198 -7.55 9.44 11.05
C GLU A 198 -8.99 8.88 10.98
N LEU A 199 -9.15 7.57 10.84
CA LEU A 199 -10.48 6.95 10.87
C LEU A 199 -11.18 7.14 12.22
N ARG A 200 -10.44 7.16 13.34
CA ARG A 200 -10.99 7.52 14.66
C ARG A 200 -11.34 9.00 14.73
N ARG A 201 -10.49 9.88 14.23
CA ARG A 201 -10.75 11.32 14.19
C ARG A 201 -11.96 11.67 13.34
N ALA A 202 -12.16 10.92 12.25
CA ALA A 202 -13.31 11.02 11.36
C ALA A 202 -14.62 10.42 11.94
N GLY A 203 -14.55 9.69 13.07
CA GLY A 203 -15.73 9.02 13.65
C GLY A 203 -16.10 7.70 12.94
N VAL A 204 -15.33 7.26 11.97
CA VAL A 204 -15.54 5.98 11.27
C VAL A 204 -15.22 4.80 12.19
N LEU A 205 -14.22 4.95 13.06
CA LEU A 205 -13.89 4.00 14.12
C LEU A 205 -14.15 4.62 15.50
N SER A 206 -14.52 3.77 16.45
CA SER A 206 -14.60 4.17 17.84
C SER A 206 -13.21 4.53 18.41
N ALA A 207 -13.18 5.52 19.32
CA ALA A 207 -11.98 5.96 20.02
C ALA A 207 -11.46 4.89 21.00
#